data_f6fb37f40551df2f3e595cc81680dea2
#
_entry.id   f6fb37f40551df2f3e595cc81680dea2
#
_cell.length_a   1.000
_cell.length_b   1.000
_cell.length_c   1.000
_cell.angle_alpha   90.00
_cell.angle_beta   90.00
_cell.angle_gamma   90.00
#
_symmetry.space_group_name_H-M   'P 1'
#
loop_
_entity.id
_entity.type
_entity.pdbx_description
1 polymer ?
#
loop_
_entity_poly.entity_id
_entity_poly.type
_entity_poly.pdbx_seq_one_letter_code
_entity_poly.pdbx_strand_id
1 'polypeptide(L)'
;IHNLKLKEVKTLQELTRPNIWKLKPYSSARDEYKGVTASVFLDANENPFNRPYNRYPDPLQWELKKKIAEIKGVKRESIFLGNGSDEPIDLIIRAFCEPSIDSIVSIAPSYGMYEVAANVNNVEFRKIKLDEKFDLDTDSLLEAANDWVKVIFLCSPNNPTGNNLSRDRLYKVLNTFQGIVVIDEAYV
;
A
#
# COMPACT_ATOMS: atom_id res chain seq x y z
N ILE A 1 -30.70 4.92 -23.57
CA ILE A 1 -29.73 5.83 -22.92
C ILE A 1 -29.72 5.43 -21.44
N HIS A 2 -28.82 4.51 -21.05
CA HIS A 2 -28.65 4.13 -19.67
C HIS A 2 -27.85 5.25 -18.99
N ASN A 3 -28.49 5.94 -18.05
CA ASN A 3 -27.82 6.82 -17.08
C ASN A 3 -26.85 5.96 -16.25
N LEU A 4 -25.61 5.87 -16.68
CA LEU A 4 -24.50 5.48 -15.81
C LEU A 4 -24.38 6.57 -14.72
N LYS A 5 -25.06 6.36 -13.58
CA LYS A 5 -24.71 7.09 -12.36
C LYS A 5 -23.23 6.80 -12.11
N LEU A 6 -22.39 7.79 -12.31
CA LEU A 6 -21.00 7.75 -11.81
C LEU A 6 -21.11 7.41 -10.31
N LYS A 7 -20.61 6.23 -9.93
CA LYS A 7 -20.51 5.89 -8.50
C LYS A 7 -19.60 6.94 -7.85
N GLU A 8 -20.08 7.49 -6.76
CA GLU A 8 -19.33 8.48 -5.99
C GLU A 8 -18.04 7.83 -5.47
N VAL A 9 -16.91 8.45 -5.74
CA VAL A 9 -15.59 7.90 -5.34
C VAL A 9 -15.49 7.97 -3.82
N LYS A 10 -15.24 6.84 -3.16
CA LYS A 10 -15.06 6.77 -1.70
C LYS A 10 -13.84 7.58 -1.28
N THR A 11 -13.98 8.33 -0.20
CA THR A 11 -12.88 9.05 0.43
C THR A 11 -11.91 8.09 1.12
N LEU A 12 -10.68 8.54 1.34
CA LEU A 12 -9.68 7.74 2.08
C LEU A 12 -10.20 7.34 3.49
N GLN A 13 -10.95 8.21 4.14
CA GLN A 13 -11.55 7.93 5.45
C GLN A 13 -12.57 6.78 5.38
N GLU A 14 -13.41 6.73 4.35
CA GLU A 14 -14.39 5.65 4.16
C GLU A 14 -13.74 4.31 3.81
N LEU A 15 -12.57 4.34 3.18
CA LEU A 15 -11.79 3.14 2.85
C LEU A 15 -10.98 2.63 4.02
N THR A 16 -10.56 3.52 4.94
CA THR A 16 -9.71 3.16 6.08
C THR A 16 -10.54 2.57 7.21
N ARG A 17 -10.02 1.53 7.88
CA ARG A 17 -10.63 0.97 9.09
C ARG A 17 -10.83 2.06 10.13
N PRO A 18 -12.01 2.14 10.79
CA PRO A 18 -12.34 3.24 11.70
C PRO A 18 -11.38 3.38 12.90
N ASN A 19 -10.86 2.28 13.42
CA ASN A 19 -9.88 2.28 14.50
C ASN A 19 -8.53 2.82 14.03
N ILE A 20 -8.11 2.50 12.80
CA ILE A 20 -6.87 3.02 12.20
C ILE A 20 -7.00 4.52 11.92
N TRP A 21 -8.12 4.95 11.36
CA TRP A 21 -8.36 6.38 11.11
C TRP A 21 -8.29 7.25 12.37
N LYS A 22 -8.70 6.70 13.51
CA LYS A 22 -8.70 7.39 14.81
C LYS A 22 -7.36 7.30 15.56
N LEU A 23 -6.39 6.54 15.07
CA LEU A 23 -5.09 6.41 15.71
C LEU A 23 -4.38 7.77 15.78
N LYS A 24 -3.88 8.08 16.96
CA LYS A 24 -2.92 9.17 17.12
C LYS A 24 -1.52 8.60 16.88
N PRO A 25 -0.75 9.14 15.95
CA PRO A 25 0.64 8.73 15.77
C PRO A 25 1.42 8.87 17.07
N TYR A 26 2.36 7.96 17.31
CA TYR A 26 3.33 8.15 18.36
C TYR A 26 4.18 9.38 18.04
N SER A 27 4.39 10.24 19.03
CA SER A 27 5.27 11.41 18.95
C SER A 27 6.40 11.23 19.96
N SER A 28 7.63 11.38 19.52
CA SER A 28 8.79 11.38 20.41
C SER A 28 9.05 12.80 20.94
N ALA A 29 9.79 12.89 22.06
CA ALA A 29 10.22 14.20 22.58
C ALA A 29 10.99 15.01 21.53
N ARG A 30 11.71 14.34 20.64
CA ARG A 30 12.43 14.96 19.51
C ARG A 30 11.50 15.54 18.47
N ASP A 31 10.36 14.89 18.16
CA ASP A 31 9.36 15.39 17.25
C ASP A 31 8.61 16.60 17.80
N GLU A 32 8.47 16.67 19.13
CA GLU A 32 7.81 17.77 19.84
C GLU A 32 8.73 18.99 19.99
N TYR A 33 10.04 18.81 19.93
CA TYR A 33 11.02 19.87 20.03
C TYR A 33 11.07 20.71 18.75
N LYS A 34 10.57 21.93 18.82
CA LYS A 34 10.52 22.89 17.71
C LYS A 34 11.63 23.97 17.76
N GLY A 35 12.68 23.74 18.54
CA GLY A 35 13.79 24.68 18.68
C GLY A 35 14.83 24.58 17.57
N VAL A 36 15.87 25.39 17.68
CA VAL A 36 17.06 25.33 16.82
C VAL A 36 17.83 24.05 17.13
N THR A 37 18.66 23.59 16.19
CA THR A 37 19.48 22.37 16.33
C THR A 37 20.14 22.28 17.72
N ALA A 38 19.79 21.24 18.48
CA ALA A 38 20.38 21.03 19.78
C ALA A 38 21.85 20.57 19.66
N SER A 39 22.71 21.08 20.52
CA SER A 39 24.11 20.64 20.62
C SER A 39 24.27 19.39 21.48
N VAL A 40 23.34 19.17 22.40
CA VAL A 40 23.30 18.02 23.31
C VAL A 40 21.91 17.38 23.24
N PHE A 41 21.86 16.05 23.06
CA PHE A 41 20.63 15.27 23.00
C PHE A 41 20.53 14.40 24.27
N LEU A 42 19.48 14.67 25.07
CA LEU A 42 19.16 13.93 26.31
C LEU A 42 17.71 13.39 26.27
N ASP A 43 17.10 13.43 25.11
CA ASP A 43 15.70 13.08 24.84
C ASP A 43 15.47 11.56 24.65
N ALA A 44 16.54 10.83 24.40
CA ALA A 44 16.50 9.39 24.19
C ALA A 44 17.72 8.71 24.81
N ASN A 45 17.59 7.45 25.18
CA ASN A 45 18.67 6.68 25.80
C ASN A 45 19.67 6.18 24.73
N GLU A 46 20.30 7.09 24.03
CA GLU A 46 21.23 6.82 22.93
C GLU A 46 22.64 6.63 23.43
N ASN A 47 23.42 5.73 22.80
CA ASN A 47 24.82 5.55 23.05
C ASN A 47 25.62 6.81 22.64
N PRO A 48 26.41 7.45 23.52
CA PRO A 48 27.23 8.61 23.16
C PRO A 48 28.42 8.29 22.27
N PHE A 49 28.79 7.01 22.16
CA PHE A 49 29.95 6.52 21.39
C PHE A 49 29.54 5.94 20.05
N ASN A 50 30.51 5.49 19.27
CA ASN A 50 30.32 4.79 17.99
C ASN A 50 29.60 5.62 16.88
N ARG A 51 29.96 6.88 16.74
CA ARG A 51 29.49 7.71 15.61
C ARG A 51 29.91 7.07 14.26
N PRO A 52 29.07 7.14 13.22
CA PRO A 52 27.82 7.89 13.10
C PRO A 52 26.56 7.07 13.43
N TYR A 53 26.68 5.81 13.84
CA TYR A 53 25.56 4.86 13.95
C TYR A 53 24.96 4.78 15.38
N ASN A 54 25.27 5.73 16.22
CA ASN A 54 24.88 5.75 17.63
C ASN A 54 23.55 6.47 17.92
N ARG A 55 22.93 7.08 16.91
CA ARG A 55 21.69 7.82 17.04
C ARG A 55 20.53 7.04 16.42
N TYR A 56 19.34 7.19 16.99
CA TYR A 56 18.12 6.72 16.34
C TYR A 56 17.95 7.41 14.99
N PRO A 57 17.61 6.66 13.93
CA PRO A 57 17.30 7.26 12.65
C PRO A 57 16.01 8.08 12.72
N ASP A 58 15.82 8.99 11.78
CA ASP A 58 14.55 9.67 11.60
C ASP A 58 13.46 8.64 11.26
N PRO A 59 12.44 8.44 12.11
CA PRO A 59 11.40 7.43 11.88
C PRO A 59 10.55 7.72 10.65
N LEU A 60 10.50 8.97 10.20
CA LEU A 60 9.76 9.40 9.01
C LEU A 60 10.62 9.46 7.75
N GLN A 61 11.96 9.32 7.88
CA GLN A 61 12.93 9.25 6.78
C GLN A 61 12.82 10.43 5.78
N TRP A 62 12.60 11.64 6.28
CA TRP A 62 12.29 12.81 5.48
C TRP A 62 13.34 13.14 4.42
N GLU A 63 14.62 13.02 4.73
CA GLU A 63 15.70 13.31 3.78
C GLU A 63 15.70 12.29 2.62
N LEU A 64 15.50 11.00 2.91
CA LEU A 64 15.41 9.97 1.88
C LEU A 64 14.14 10.14 1.04
N LYS A 65 12.99 10.39 1.68
CA LYS A 65 11.73 10.65 0.99
C LYS A 65 11.82 11.87 0.07
N LYS A 66 12.55 12.92 0.48
CA LYS A 66 12.80 14.09 -0.37
C LYS A 66 13.51 13.72 -1.67
N LYS A 67 14.58 12.92 -1.58
CA LYS A 67 15.31 12.44 -2.75
C LYS A 67 14.46 11.59 -3.68
N ILE A 68 13.67 10.68 -3.12
CA ILE A 68 12.76 9.83 -3.92
C ILE A 68 11.67 10.68 -4.56
N ALA A 69 11.11 11.66 -3.84
CA ALA A 69 10.11 12.58 -4.35
C ALA A 69 10.62 13.38 -5.57
N GLU A 70 11.86 13.87 -5.50
CA GLU A 70 12.52 14.57 -6.62
C GLU A 70 12.65 13.65 -7.85
N ILE A 71 13.04 12.39 -7.67
CA ILE A 71 13.22 11.40 -8.75
C ILE A 71 11.87 10.98 -9.36
N LYS A 72 10.87 10.73 -8.50
CA LYS A 72 9.56 10.21 -8.93
C LYS A 72 8.54 11.29 -9.29
N GLY A 73 8.83 12.57 -9.07
CA GLY A 73 7.92 13.67 -9.35
C GLY A 73 6.64 13.67 -8.49
N VAL A 74 6.72 13.16 -7.26
CA VAL A 74 5.60 13.06 -6.32
C VAL A 74 5.88 13.84 -5.05
N LYS A 75 4.83 14.08 -4.23
CA LYS A 75 5.03 14.70 -2.91
C LYS A 75 5.67 13.71 -1.94
N ARG A 76 6.62 14.16 -1.11
CA ARG A 76 7.28 13.30 -0.11
C ARG A 76 6.30 12.69 0.91
N GLU A 77 5.20 13.39 1.18
CA GLU A 77 4.12 12.95 2.06
C GLU A 77 3.34 11.75 1.46
N SER A 78 3.44 11.53 0.15
CA SER A 78 2.84 10.40 -0.56
C SER A 78 3.76 9.19 -0.63
N ILE A 79 4.91 9.22 0.05
CA ILE A 79 5.90 8.14 0.03
C ILE A 79 5.90 7.44 1.40
N PHE A 80 5.71 6.13 1.38
CA PHE A 80 6.02 5.23 2.47
C PHE A 80 7.26 4.41 2.09
N LEU A 81 8.19 4.21 3.03
CA LEU A 81 9.39 3.40 2.84
C LEU A 81 9.31 2.20 3.76
N GLY A 82 9.29 1.01 3.18
CA GLY A 82 9.25 -0.26 3.89
C GLY A 82 10.45 -1.16 3.57
N ASN A 83 10.56 -2.26 4.27
CA ASN A 83 11.56 -3.30 4.03
C ASN A 83 11.07 -4.25 2.92
N GLY A 84 11.36 -3.91 1.66
CA GLY A 84 10.81 -4.58 0.50
C GLY A 84 9.32 -4.29 0.31
N SER A 85 8.67 -5.01 -0.61
CA SER A 85 7.23 -4.87 -0.87
C SER A 85 6.34 -5.60 0.15
N ASP A 86 6.87 -6.59 0.87
CA ASP A 86 6.08 -7.38 1.81
C ASP A 86 5.54 -6.55 2.98
N GLU A 87 6.34 -5.61 3.50
CA GLU A 87 5.89 -4.73 4.59
C GLU A 87 4.74 -3.81 4.16
N PRO A 88 4.80 -3.06 3.06
CA PRO A 88 3.65 -2.28 2.60
C PRO A 88 2.44 -3.13 2.20
N ILE A 89 2.60 -4.34 1.66
CA ILE A 89 1.50 -5.26 1.38
C ILE A 89 0.73 -5.59 2.68
N ASP A 90 1.44 -6.01 3.72
CA ASP A 90 0.83 -6.33 5.02
C ASP A 90 0.18 -5.09 5.66
N LEU A 91 0.84 -3.95 5.62
CA LEU A 91 0.31 -2.71 6.19
C LEU A 91 -0.94 -2.19 5.46
N ILE A 92 -1.02 -2.34 4.14
CA ILE A 92 -2.22 -2.00 3.37
C ILE A 92 -3.40 -2.86 3.82
N ILE A 93 -3.21 -4.17 3.95
CA ILE A 93 -4.27 -5.07 4.42
C ILE A 93 -4.71 -4.65 5.83
N ARG A 94 -3.80 -4.41 6.75
CA ARG A 94 -4.10 -3.96 8.13
C ARG A 94 -4.82 -2.63 8.18
N ALA A 95 -4.50 -1.71 7.28
CA ALA A 95 -5.08 -0.37 7.28
C ALA A 95 -6.52 -0.33 6.72
N PHE A 96 -6.80 -1.15 5.71
CA PHE A 96 -8.01 -1.03 4.92
C PHE A 96 -8.99 -2.20 5.06
N CYS A 97 -8.53 -3.39 5.47
CA CYS A 97 -9.38 -4.58 5.55
C CYS A 97 -9.70 -4.95 7.00
N GLU A 98 -10.98 -5.01 7.34
CA GLU A 98 -11.43 -5.52 8.64
C GLU A 98 -11.35 -7.05 8.65
N PRO A 99 -10.59 -7.66 9.60
CA PRO A 99 -10.45 -9.11 9.69
C PRO A 99 -11.79 -9.85 9.77
N SER A 100 -11.89 -10.99 9.13
CA SER A 100 -13.11 -11.85 9.08
C SER A 100 -14.32 -11.21 8.37
N ILE A 101 -14.19 -9.99 7.85
CA ILE A 101 -15.30 -9.26 7.22
C ILE A 101 -14.95 -8.94 5.79
N ASP A 102 -13.80 -8.26 5.59
CA ASP A 102 -13.39 -7.79 4.28
C ASP A 102 -12.55 -8.83 3.53
N SER A 103 -12.42 -8.62 2.25
CA SER A 103 -11.65 -9.47 1.35
C SER A 103 -10.71 -8.64 0.46
N ILE A 104 -9.70 -9.31 -0.07
CA ILE A 104 -8.85 -8.80 -1.12
C ILE A 104 -8.90 -9.69 -2.35
N VAL A 105 -8.60 -9.11 -3.51
CA VAL A 105 -8.53 -9.82 -4.80
C VAL A 105 -7.14 -9.67 -5.38
N SER A 106 -6.64 -10.73 -6.00
CA SER A 106 -5.46 -10.65 -6.87
C SER A 106 -5.59 -11.62 -8.04
N ILE A 107 -4.71 -11.46 -9.01
CA ILE A 107 -4.59 -12.32 -10.18
C ILE A 107 -3.88 -13.64 -9.84
N ALA A 108 -4.10 -14.67 -10.64
CA ALA A 108 -3.41 -15.97 -10.51
C ALA A 108 -3.03 -16.54 -11.90
N PRO A 109 -1.79 -17.03 -12.10
CA PRO A 109 -0.73 -17.07 -11.09
C PRO A 109 -0.12 -15.67 -10.81
N SER A 110 0.25 -15.38 -9.56
CA SER A 110 0.92 -14.15 -9.16
C SER A 110 1.72 -14.34 -7.87
N TYR A 111 2.27 -13.25 -7.32
CA TYR A 111 3.13 -13.27 -6.14
C TYR A 111 2.40 -13.82 -4.90
N GLY A 112 2.99 -14.86 -4.28
CA GLY A 112 2.33 -15.63 -3.21
C GLY A 112 2.15 -14.88 -1.90
N MET A 113 2.90 -13.79 -1.65
CA MET A 113 2.81 -13.06 -0.40
C MET A 113 1.49 -12.32 -0.20
N TYR A 114 0.74 -12.02 -1.25
CA TYR A 114 -0.60 -11.45 -1.09
C TYR A 114 -1.51 -12.39 -0.29
N GLU A 115 -1.49 -13.68 -0.62
CA GLU A 115 -2.26 -14.71 0.09
C GLU A 115 -1.75 -14.93 1.51
N VAL A 116 -0.42 -14.97 1.69
CA VAL A 116 0.19 -15.12 3.02
C VAL A 116 -0.20 -13.95 3.92
N ALA A 117 -0.06 -12.72 3.45
CA ALA A 117 -0.42 -11.53 4.22
C ALA A 117 -1.93 -11.47 4.53
N ALA A 118 -2.79 -11.83 3.58
CA ALA A 118 -4.23 -11.93 3.80
C ALA A 118 -4.56 -12.93 4.91
N ASN A 119 -3.99 -14.15 4.84
CA ASN A 119 -4.21 -15.20 5.82
C ASN A 119 -3.73 -14.80 7.22
N VAL A 120 -2.55 -14.18 7.34
CA VAL A 120 -2.01 -13.68 8.62
C VAL A 120 -2.97 -12.65 9.24
N ASN A 121 -3.61 -11.82 8.41
CA ASN A 121 -4.55 -10.80 8.85
C ASN A 121 -6.01 -11.31 8.96
N ASN A 122 -6.25 -12.60 8.73
CA ASN A 122 -7.60 -13.19 8.72
C ASN A 122 -8.56 -12.45 7.76
N VAL A 123 -8.07 -12.13 6.56
CA VAL A 123 -8.81 -11.48 5.47
C VAL A 123 -8.97 -12.49 4.33
N GLU A 124 -10.18 -12.59 3.77
CA GLU A 124 -10.45 -13.49 2.66
C GLU A 124 -9.62 -13.09 1.43
N PHE A 125 -8.96 -14.08 0.80
CA PHE A 125 -8.20 -13.89 -0.41
C PHE A 125 -8.87 -14.55 -1.62
N ARG A 126 -9.21 -13.78 -2.64
CA ARG A 126 -9.82 -14.27 -3.88
C ARG A 126 -8.84 -14.19 -5.04
N LYS A 127 -8.73 -15.29 -5.78
CA LYS A 127 -7.84 -15.43 -6.94
C LYS A 127 -8.64 -15.39 -8.23
N ILE A 128 -8.27 -14.50 -9.14
CA ILE A 128 -8.85 -14.41 -10.48
C ILE A 128 -7.81 -14.88 -11.49
N LYS A 129 -8.16 -15.87 -12.29
CA LYS A 129 -7.25 -16.39 -13.31
C LYS A 129 -6.98 -15.33 -14.38
N LEU A 130 -5.71 -15.24 -14.78
CA LEU A 130 -5.33 -14.53 -16.00
C LEU A 130 -5.92 -15.24 -17.24
N ASP A 131 -6.07 -14.50 -18.32
CA ASP A 131 -6.50 -15.07 -19.60
C ASP A 131 -5.41 -15.97 -20.23
N GLU A 132 -5.69 -16.56 -21.38
CA GLU A 132 -4.77 -17.49 -22.08
C GLU A 132 -3.45 -16.82 -22.50
N LYS A 133 -3.39 -15.48 -22.52
CA LYS A 133 -2.20 -14.68 -22.82
C LYS A 133 -1.49 -14.18 -21.56
N PHE A 134 -1.89 -14.67 -20.39
CA PHE A 134 -1.46 -14.18 -19.10
C PHE A 134 -1.74 -12.70 -18.85
N ASP A 135 -2.76 -12.14 -19.49
CA ASP A 135 -3.23 -10.79 -19.26
C ASP A 135 -4.48 -10.78 -18.36
N LEU A 136 -4.82 -9.60 -17.85
CA LEU A 136 -5.89 -9.39 -16.86
C LEU A 136 -7.27 -9.67 -17.47
N ASP A 137 -8.00 -10.66 -16.94
CA ASP A 137 -9.43 -10.80 -17.17
C ASP A 137 -10.18 -9.76 -16.31
N THR A 138 -10.37 -8.59 -16.91
CA THR A 138 -10.93 -7.43 -16.21
C THR A 138 -12.37 -7.63 -15.77
N ASP A 139 -13.16 -8.36 -16.58
CA ASP A 139 -14.59 -8.55 -16.31
C ASP A 139 -14.76 -9.50 -15.13
N SER A 140 -14.07 -10.63 -15.13
CA SER A 140 -14.06 -11.57 -14.02
C SER A 140 -13.51 -10.94 -12.74
N LEU A 141 -12.47 -10.10 -12.84
CA LEU A 141 -11.90 -9.40 -11.69
C LEU A 141 -12.92 -8.43 -11.08
N LEU A 142 -13.58 -7.61 -11.89
CA LEU A 142 -14.54 -6.61 -11.43
C LEU A 142 -15.83 -7.26 -10.90
N GLU A 143 -16.26 -8.40 -11.45
CA GLU A 143 -17.36 -9.19 -10.92
C GLU A 143 -17.05 -9.75 -9.53
N ALA A 144 -15.82 -10.25 -9.32
CA ALA A 144 -15.36 -10.72 -8.01
C ALA A 144 -15.15 -9.61 -6.99
N ALA A 145 -14.94 -8.38 -7.44
CA ALA A 145 -14.69 -7.19 -6.61
C ALA A 145 -16.01 -6.60 -6.07
N ASN A 146 -16.74 -7.37 -5.28
CA ASN A 146 -17.98 -6.96 -4.63
C ASN A 146 -17.73 -5.96 -3.47
N ASP A 147 -18.79 -5.57 -2.77
CA ASP A 147 -18.73 -4.55 -1.71
C ASP A 147 -17.81 -4.88 -0.53
N TRP A 148 -17.48 -6.17 -0.32
CA TRP A 148 -16.57 -6.63 0.73
C TRP A 148 -15.09 -6.59 0.32
N VAL A 149 -14.81 -6.42 -0.98
CA VAL A 149 -13.43 -6.28 -1.47
C VAL A 149 -12.94 -4.85 -1.20
N LYS A 150 -11.88 -4.73 -0.42
CA LYS A 150 -11.27 -3.42 -0.11
C LYS A 150 -10.04 -3.13 -0.95
N VAL A 151 -9.28 -4.18 -1.29
CA VAL A 151 -8.00 -4.03 -2.00
C VAL A 151 -7.91 -5.01 -3.15
N ILE A 152 -7.43 -4.52 -4.29
CA ILE A 152 -7.00 -5.34 -5.43
C ILE A 152 -5.50 -5.20 -5.58
N PHE A 153 -4.76 -6.32 -5.59
CA PHE A 153 -3.32 -6.36 -5.88
C PHE A 153 -3.08 -6.85 -7.30
N LEU A 154 -2.33 -6.07 -8.08
CA LEU A 154 -1.99 -6.37 -9.48
C LEU A 154 -0.47 -6.24 -9.66
N CYS A 155 0.22 -7.38 -9.84
CA CYS A 155 1.65 -7.42 -10.11
C CYS A 155 1.90 -7.16 -11.61
N SER A 156 2.68 -6.13 -11.93
CA SER A 156 3.01 -5.77 -13.32
C SER A 156 4.33 -5.00 -13.40
N PRO A 157 5.40 -5.63 -13.92
CA PRO A 157 5.48 -6.97 -14.52
C PRO A 157 5.10 -8.09 -13.56
N ASN A 158 4.34 -9.10 -14.03
CA ASN A 158 3.83 -10.14 -13.15
C ASN A 158 4.88 -11.22 -12.83
N ASN A 159 4.95 -11.63 -11.59
CA ASN A 159 5.70 -12.80 -11.15
C ASN A 159 4.71 -13.97 -10.94
N PRO A 160 4.81 -15.14 -11.62
CA PRO A 160 6.01 -15.61 -12.34
C PRO A 160 5.97 -15.44 -13.87
N THR A 161 4.93 -14.86 -14.45
CA THR A 161 4.73 -14.89 -15.91
C THR A 161 5.64 -13.93 -16.68
N GLY A 162 6.19 -12.89 -16.02
CA GLY A 162 7.19 -11.98 -16.56
C GLY A 162 6.67 -10.92 -17.53
N ASN A 163 5.37 -10.91 -17.79
CA ASN A 163 4.74 -9.95 -18.71
C ASN A 163 4.14 -8.75 -17.97
N ASN A 164 4.01 -7.65 -18.67
CA ASN A 164 3.21 -6.52 -18.22
C ASN A 164 1.72 -6.79 -18.46
N LEU A 165 0.88 -6.37 -17.54
CA LEU A 165 -0.55 -6.30 -17.76
C LEU A 165 -0.90 -5.13 -18.70
N SER A 166 -1.91 -5.31 -19.55
CA SER A 166 -2.35 -4.28 -20.49
C SER A 166 -2.80 -3.01 -19.77
N ARG A 167 -2.26 -1.86 -20.17
CA ARG A 167 -2.59 -0.56 -19.57
C ARG A 167 -4.07 -0.25 -19.63
N ASP A 168 -4.72 -0.50 -20.75
CA ASP A 168 -6.16 -0.24 -20.92
C ASP A 168 -7.00 -1.06 -19.93
N ARG A 169 -6.60 -2.32 -19.69
CA ARG A 169 -7.25 -3.19 -18.70
C ARG A 169 -7.01 -2.69 -17.27
N LEU A 170 -5.80 -2.25 -16.96
CA LEU A 170 -5.47 -1.60 -15.67
C LEU A 170 -6.30 -0.33 -15.47
N TYR A 171 -6.38 0.55 -16.47
CA TYR A 171 -7.20 1.76 -16.39
C TYR A 171 -8.70 1.46 -16.23
N LYS A 172 -9.21 0.39 -16.84
CA LYS A 172 -10.60 -0.03 -16.62
C LYS A 172 -10.84 -0.41 -15.16
N VAL A 173 -9.91 -1.13 -14.52
CA VAL A 173 -10.00 -1.45 -13.08
C VAL A 173 -9.94 -0.18 -12.24
N LEU A 174 -8.94 0.69 -12.46
CA LEU A 174 -8.77 1.93 -11.72
C LEU A 174 -9.97 2.86 -11.80
N ASN A 175 -10.66 2.91 -12.94
CA ASN A 175 -11.82 3.77 -13.15
C ASN A 175 -13.14 3.14 -12.66
N THR A 176 -13.18 1.84 -12.39
CA THR A 176 -14.41 1.12 -12.05
C THR A 176 -14.48 0.70 -10.59
N PHE A 177 -13.37 0.22 -10.04
CA PHE A 177 -13.32 -0.26 -8.67
C PHE A 177 -13.28 0.92 -7.69
N GLN A 178 -14.06 0.83 -6.62
CA GLN A 178 -14.22 1.91 -5.63
C GLN A 178 -13.39 1.69 -4.35
N GLY A 179 -12.46 0.74 -4.38
CA GLY A 179 -11.52 0.45 -3.30
C GLY A 179 -10.10 0.87 -3.65
N ILE A 180 -9.14 0.26 -2.97
CA ILE A 180 -7.70 0.49 -3.19
C ILE A 180 -7.20 -0.44 -4.28
N VAL A 181 -6.54 0.09 -5.30
CA VAL A 181 -5.81 -0.69 -6.29
C VAL A 181 -4.32 -0.50 -6.05
N VAL A 182 -3.62 -1.59 -5.83
CA VAL A 182 -2.17 -1.63 -5.67
C VAL A 182 -1.57 -2.21 -6.94
N ILE A 183 -0.76 -1.42 -7.62
CA ILE A 183 0.07 -1.90 -8.73
C ILE A 183 1.45 -2.21 -8.15
N ASP A 184 1.80 -3.49 -8.12
CA ASP A 184 3.09 -3.95 -7.63
C ASP A 184 4.10 -3.97 -8.78
N GLU A 185 5.01 -3.03 -8.74
CA GLU A 185 6.04 -2.78 -9.76
C GLU A 185 7.43 -3.25 -9.29
N ALA A 186 7.51 -4.32 -8.49
CA ALA A 186 8.79 -4.82 -7.97
C ALA A 186 9.79 -5.23 -9.06
N TYR A 187 9.33 -5.44 -10.30
CA TYR A 187 10.15 -5.88 -11.43
C TYR A 187 10.26 -4.86 -12.57
N VAL A 188 10.11 -3.54 -12.28
CA VAL A 188 10.33 -2.45 -13.26
C VAL A 188 11.77 -1.95 -13.24
#